data_249d84386b9834467abaf58cac0ab736
#
_entry.id   249d84386b9834467abaf58cac0ab736
#
_cell.length_a   1.000
_cell.length_b   1.000
_cell.length_c   1.000
_cell.angle_alpha   90.00
_cell.angle_beta   90.00
_cell.angle_gamma   90.00
#
_symmetry.space_group_name_H-M   'P 1'
#
loop_
_entity.id
_entity.type
_entity.pdbx_description
1 polymer ?
#
loop_
_entity_poly.entity_id
_entity_poly.type
_entity_poly.pdbx_seq_one_letter_code
_entity_poly.pdbx_strand_id
1 'polypeptide(L)'
;MSSFRESNPSLDSYWRSIILIGRNVASYKFALAKSLCELAENETTFISLDDLAKPFSKNICEHLNNQDKQGISSSSQFLDTCRKYNKQEITYEALISSTSRLGFVNVIDAFHVVNQKNISVRFFVDDRRDKKGITITDNLFKLKELFQFQNLSQETEARWKLVETAWSLNMNPALLEVVHDNNANR
;
A
#
# COMPACT_ATOMS: atom_id res chain seq x y z
N MET A 1 25.45 -3.93 -7.84
CA MET A 1 24.12 -4.32 -7.31
C MET A 1 24.31 -5.11 -6.04
N SER A 2 24.17 -4.47 -4.90
CA SER A 2 24.24 -5.15 -3.61
C SER A 2 22.97 -5.96 -3.40
N SER A 3 23.08 -7.28 -3.48
CA SER A 3 22.00 -8.20 -3.13
C SER A 3 21.95 -8.28 -1.60
N PHE A 4 20.95 -7.62 -1.01
CA PHE A 4 20.66 -7.79 0.41
C PHE A 4 20.14 -9.22 0.61
N ARG A 5 21.03 -10.16 0.90
CA ARG A 5 20.72 -11.53 1.31
C ARG A 5 20.91 -11.64 2.81
N GLU A 6 19.90 -11.23 3.57
CA GLU A 6 19.77 -11.78 4.92
C GLU A 6 19.49 -13.27 4.81
N SER A 7 20.27 -14.09 5.50
CA SER A 7 20.10 -15.55 5.48
C SER A 7 18.79 -16.01 6.15
N ASN A 8 18.09 -15.10 6.88
CA ASN A 8 16.78 -15.35 7.51
C ASN A 8 16.08 -14.00 7.78
N PRO A 9 15.39 -13.40 6.76
CA PRO A 9 14.79 -12.10 6.93
C PRO A 9 13.69 -12.11 8.00
N SER A 10 13.62 -11.07 8.82
CA SER A 10 12.54 -10.83 9.78
C SER A 10 11.24 -10.41 9.09
N LEU A 11 10.10 -10.47 9.79
CA LEU A 11 8.81 -10.08 9.23
C LEU A 11 8.78 -8.62 8.76
N ASP A 12 9.42 -7.72 9.51
CA ASP A 12 9.55 -6.31 9.13
C ASP A 12 10.46 -6.11 7.92
N SER A 13 11.53 -6.92 7.76
CA SER A 13 12.35 -6.93 6.55
C SER A 13 11.52 -7.34 5.31
N TYR A 14 10.67 -8.36 5.43
CA TYR A 14 9.75 -8.74 4.35
C TYR A 14 8.75 -7.62 4.02
N TRP A 15 8.17 -6.99 5.04
CA TRP A 15 7.25 -5.87 4.85
C TRP A 15 7.93 -4.69 4.14
N ARG A 16 9.09 -4.28 4.63
CA ARG A 16 9.88 -3.23 3.99
C ARG A 16 10.26 -3.56 2.56
N SER A 17 10.56 -4.82 2.25
CA SER A 17 10.86 -5.23 0.87
C SER A 17 9.67 -4.98 -0.08
N ILE A 18 8.43 -5.22 0.37
CA ILE A 18 7.23 -4.90 -0.38
C ILE A 18 7.16 -3.40 -0.66
N ILE A 19 7.36 -2.57 0.36
CA ILE A 19 7.20 -1.12 0.30
C ILE A 19 8.32 -0.46 -0.50
N LEU A 20 9.58 -0.85 -0.25
CA LEU A 20 10.75 -0.18 -0.80
C LEU A 20 11.17 -0.71 -2.17
N ILE A 21 11.11 -2.02 -2.38
CA ILE A 21 11.69 -2.69 -3.55
C ILE A 21 10.59 -3.12 -4.54
N GLY A 22 9.37 -3.35 -4.08
CA GLY A 22 8.24 -3.74 -4.93
C GLY A 22 7.96 -2.69 -6.02
N ARG A 23 7.46 -3.17 -7.18
CA ARG A 23 7.18 -2.33 -8.34
C ARG A 23 6.21 -1.19 -8.01
N ASN A 24 6.57 0.04 -8.40
CA ASN A 24 5.76 1.24 -8.20
C ASN A 24 5.06 1.64 -9.52
N VAL A 25 3.98 0.96 -9.85
CA VAL A 25 3.14 1.28 -11.03
C VAL A 25 2.02 2.25 -10.66
N ALA A 26 1.49 2.07 -9.47
CA ALA A 26 0.47 2.92 -8.87
C ALA A 26 0.63 2.89 -7.35
N SER A 27 0.04 3.87 -6.68
CA SER A 27 0.13 4.03 -5.22
C SER A 27 -0.67 2.99 -4.42
N TYR A 28 -1.43 2.12 -5.07
CA TYR A 28 -2.36 1.20 -4.44
C TYR A 28 -1.71 0.27 -3.40
N LYS A 29 -0.47 -0.15 -3.61
CA LYS A 29 0.22 -0.98 -2.61
C LYS A 29 0.49 -0.23 -1.30
N PHE A 30 0.76 1.08 -1.36
CA PHE A 30 0.95 1.90 -0.17
C PHE A 30 -0.37 2.08 0.58
N ALA A 31 -1.44 2.37 -0.14
CA ALA A 31 -2.79 2.45 0.42
C ALA A 31 -3.20 1.11 1.07
N LEU A 32 -2.92 -0.03 0.40
CA LEU A 32 -3.22 -1.34 0.95
C LEU A 32 -2.38 -1.63 2.20
N ALA A 33 -1.08 -1.33 2.20
CA ALA A 33 -0.21 -1.51 3.35
C ALA A 33 -0.69 -0.70 4.57
N LYS A 34 -1.01 0.58 4.39
CA LYS A 34 -1.57 1.43 5.46
C LYS A 34 -2.90 0.88 5.97
N SER A 35 -3.78 0.44 5.06
CA SER A 35 -5.06 -0.16 5.42
C SER A 35 -4.92 -1.45 6.23
N LEU A 36 -3.96 -2.31 5.86
CA LEU A 36 -3.67 -3.53 6.61
C LEU A 36 -3.16 -3.23 8.01
N CYS A 37 -2.28 -2.23 8.17
CA CYS A 37 -1.81 -1.80 9.48
C CYS A 37 -2.96 -1.28 10.35
N GLU A 38 -3.85 -0.44 9.78
CA GLU A 38 -5.01 0.11 10.50
C GLU A 38 -5.99 -1.00 10.91
N LEU A 39 -6.32 -1.92 10.00
CA LEU A 39 -7.28 -2.98 10.26
C LEU A 39 -6.75 -4.08 11.18
N ALA A 40 -5.44 -4.31 11.20
CA ALA A 40 -4.81 -5.26 12.13
C ALA A 40 -5.01 -4.86 13.61
N GLU A 41 -5.25 -3.57 13.90
CA GLU A 41 -5.55 -3.11 15.27
C GLU A 41 -6.83 -3.71 15.83
N ASN A 42 -7.79 -4.06 14.98
CA ASN A 42 -9.09 -4.61 15.39
C ASN A 42 -9.07 -6.13 15.67
N GLU A 43 -7.94 -6.80 15.51
CA GLU A 43 -7.75 -8.25 15.73
C GLU A 43 -8.71 -9.14 14.91
N THR A 44 -9.36 -8.59 13.90
CA THR A 44 -10.27 -9.31 13.02
C THR A 44 -9.46 -10.05 11.94
N THR A 45 -9.66 -11.36 11.82
CA THR A 45 -8.92 -12.18 10.84
C THR A 45 -9.47 -12.04 9.44
N PHE A 46 -10.79 -12.04 9.26
CA PHE A 46 -11.41 -11.86 7.95
C PHE A 46 -11.85 -10.41 7.74
N ILE A 47 -11.47 -9.84 6.60
CA ILE A 47 -11.84 -8.49 6.20
C ILE A 47 -12.57 -8.56 4.86
N SER A 48 -13.82 -8.10 4.83
CA SER A 48 -14.58 -7.98 3.59
C SER A 48 -13.94 -6.92 2.66
N LEU A 49 -14.19 -7.00 1.35
CA LEU A 49 -13.73 -5.96 0.42
C LEU A 49 -14.31 -4.60 0.77
N ASP A 50 -15.53 -4.53 1.27
CA ASP A 50 -16.17 -3.27 1.67
C ASP A 50 -15.49 -2.67 2.91
N ASP A 51 -15.12 -3.49 3.89
CA ASP A 51 -14.38 -3.01 5.06
C ASP A 51 -12.96 -2.59 4.69
N LEU A 52 -12.29 -3.34 3.82
CA LEU A 52 -10.96 -2.97 3.30
C LEU A 52 -11.04 -1.68 2.45
N ALA A 53 -12.13 -1.47 1.72
CA ALA A 53 -12.32 -0.29 0.89
C ALA A 53 -12.37 1.02 1.69
N LYS A 54 -12.82 0.99 2.94
CA LYS A 54 -12.94 2.17 3.80
C LYS A 54 -11.58 2.88 4.00
N PRO A 55 -10.59 2.25 4.68
CA PRO A 55 -9.28 2.87 4.85
C PRO A 55 -8.52 3.01 3.52
N PHE A 56 -8.70 2.08 2.59
CA PHE A 56 -8.01 2.12 1.30
C PHE A 56 -8.40 3.35 0.48
N SER A 57 -9.70 3.58 0.27
CA SER A 57 -10.18 4.75 -0.47
C SER A 57 -9.88 6.06 0.25
N LYS A 58 -9.98 6.09 1.59
CA LYS A 58 -9.61 7.24 2.41
C LYS A 58 -8.17 7.67 2.13
N ASN A 59 -7.22 6.74 2.25
CA ASN A 59 -5.80 7.02 1.99
C ASN A 59 -5.54 7.53 0.57
N ILE A 60 -6.18 6.93 -0.45
CA ILE A 60 -6.05 7.40 -1.84
C ILE A 60 -6.66 8.78 -2.03
N CYS A 61 -7.85 9.05 -1.49
CA CYS A 61 -8.52 10.35 -1.60
C CYS A 61 -7.70 11.47 -0.93
N GLU A 62 -7.10 11.21 0.23
CA GLU A 62 -6.23 12.16 0.93
C GLU A 62 -5.00 12.51 0.09
N HIS A 63 -4.35 11.52 -0.50
CA HIS A 63 -3.17 11.72 -1.36
C HIS A 63 -3.54 12.49 -2.64
N LEU A 64 -4.68 12.17 -3.27
CA LEU A 64 -5.17 12.89 -4.47
C LEU A 64 -5.44 14.38 -4.22
N ASN A 65 -5.76 14.80 -3.00
CA ASN A 65 -5.90 16.22 -2.67
C ASN A 65 -4.58 16.98 -2.71
N ASN A 66 -3.46 16.28 -2.48
CA ASN A 66 -2.13 16.88 -2.44
C ASN A 66 -1.37 16.67 -3.76
N GLN A 67 -1.53 15.49 -4.37
CA GLN A 67 -0.84 15.09 -5.60
C GLN A 67 -1.77 14.28 -6.49
N ASP A 68 -2.17 14.86 -7.63
CA ASP A 68 -3.13 14.23 -8.54
C ASP A 68 -2.55 12.98 -9.26
N LYS A 69 -1.23 12.92 -9.43
CA LYS A 69 -0.57 11.81 -10.14
C LYS A 69 -0.27 10.66 -9.18
N GLN A 70 -1.13 9.64 -9.19
CA GLN A 70 -1.05 8.46 -8.32
C GLN A 70 -0.59 7.18 -9.05
N GLY A 71 0.06 7.31 -10.19
CA GLY A 71 0.56 6.19 -10.97
C GLY A 71 1.15 6.59 -12.31
N ILE A 72 1.64 5.62 -13.05
CA ILE A 72 2.21 5.80 -14.39
C ILE A 72 1.15 5.80 -15.49
N SER A 73 -0.04 5.25 -15.22
CA SER A 73 -1.15 5.25 -16.18
C SER A 73 -1.78 6.64 -16.27
N SER A 74 -2.14 7.05 -17.48
CA SER A 74 -2.84 8.31 -17.76
C SER A 74 -4.32 8.27 -17.35
N SER A 75 -4.90 7.09 -17.15
CA SER A 75 -6.31 6.91 -16.82
C SER A 75 -6.50 5.79 -15.79
N SER A 76 -7.39 6.00 -14.85
CA SER A 76 -7.83 5.00 -13.88
C SER A 76 -9.24 5.32 -13.43
N GLN A 77 -10.19 4.45 -13.75
CA GLN A 77 -11.59 4.60 -13.34
C GLN A 77 -11.74 4.71 -11.81
N PHE A 78 -10.91 3.97 -11.07
CA PHE A 78 -10.92 4.05 -9.61
C PHE A 78 -10.41 5.41 -9.11
N LEU A 79 -9.31 5.93 -9.63
CA LEU A 79 -8.81 7.26 -9.24
C LEU A 79 -9.79 8.36 -9.62
N ASP A 80 -10.46 8.23 -10.77
CA ASP A 80 -11.51 9.19 -11.20
C ASP A 80 -12.69 9.16 -10.23
N THR A 81 -13.06 8.00 -9.71
CA THR A 81 -14.08 7.90 -8.66
C THR A 81 -13.63 8.60 -7.38
N CYS A 82 -12.39 8.43 -6.96
CA CYS A 82 -11.83 9.12 -5.79
C CYS A 82 -11.82 10.66 -5.99
N ARG A 83 -11.46 11.12 -7.20
CA ARG A 83 -11.51 12.56 -7.54
C ARG A 83 -12.92 13.12 -7.47
N LYS A 84 -13.92 12.38 -7.99
CA LYS A 84 -15.35 12.77 -7.90
C LYS A 84 -15.80 12.86 -6.45
N TYR A 85 -15.38 11.91 -5.62
CA TYR A 85 -15.69 11.94 -4.19
C TYR A 85 -15.08 13.18 -3.51
N ASN A 86 -13.80 13.48 -3.76
CA ASN A 86 -13.15 14.67 -3.22
C ASN A 86 -13.83 15.98 -3.64
N LYS A 87 -14.47 16.00 -4.82
CA LYS A 87 -15.28 17.11 -5.32
C LYS A 87 -16.73 17.10 -4.83
N GLN A 88 -17.09 16.13 -3.98
CA GLN A 88 -18.47 15.95 -3.50
C GLN A 88 -19.50 15.66 -4.61
N GLU A 89 -19.07 15.09 -5.73
CA GLU A 89 -19.92 14.73 -6.87
C GLU A 89 -20.59 13.35 -6.70
N ILE A 90 -20.11 12.52 -5.77
CA ILE A 90 -20.66 11.20 -5.46
C ILE A 90 -20.72 10.99 -3.94
N THR A 91 -21.59 10.06 -3.52
CA THR A 91 -21.71 9.70 -2.09
C THR A 91 -20.59 8.78 -1.61
N TYR A 92 -20.45 8.65 -0.29
CA TYR A 92 -19.50 7.74 0.32
C TYR A 92 -19.79 6.26 -0.06
N GLU A 93 -21.06 5.88 -0.10
CA GLU A 93 -21.48 4.52 -0.49
C GLU A 93 -21.08 4.20 -1.94
N ALA A 94 -21.21 5.19 -2.83
CA ALA A 94 -20.75 5.04 -4.22
C ALA A 94 -19.22 4.89 -4.30
N LEU A 95 -18.46 5.62 -3.48
CA LEU A 95 -17.02 5.48 -3.37
C LEU A 95 -16.65 4.07 -2.90
N ILE A 96 -17.24 3.57 -1.80
CA ILE A 96 -16.95 2.24 -1.25
C ILE A 96 -17.28 1.14 -2.27
N SER A 97 -18.47 1.18 -2.87
CA SER A 97 -18.87 0.22 -3.89
C SER A 97 -17.92 0.19 -5.09
N SER A 98 -17.50 1.36 -5.57
CA SER A 98 -16.52 1.45 -6.66
C SER A 98 -15.14 0.95 -6.25
N THR A 99 -14.71 1.26 -5.03
CA THR A 99 -13.42 0.80 -4.49
C THR A 99 -13.38 -0.72 -4.38
N SER A 100 -14.42 -1.34 -3.82
CA SER A 100 -14.54 -2.80 -3.70
C SER A 100 -14.47 -3.50 -5.05
N ARG A 101 -15.03 -2.88 -6.09
CA ARG A 101 -15.06 -3.44 -7.45
C ARG A 101 -13.78 -3.20 -8.24
N LEU A 102 -13.16 -2.01 -8.14
CA LEU A 102 -12.09 -1.56 -9.03
C LEU A 102 -10.73 -1.40 -8.33
N GLY A 103 -10.72 -1.03 -7.05
CA GLY A 103 -9.51 -0.69 -6.32
C GLY A 103 -8.56 -1.87 -6.10
N PHE A 104 -9.13 -3.07 -6.01
CA PHE A 104 -8.39 -4.28 -5.62
C PHE A 104 -8.03 -5.22 -6.77
N VAL A 105 -8.40 -4.88 -8.01
CA VAL A 105 -8.25 -5.79 -9.17
C VAL A 105 -6.84 -6.34 -9.32
N ASN A 106 -5.82 -5.51 -9.14
CA ASN A 106 -4.42 -5.92 -9.33
C ASN A 106 -3.60 -5.89 -8.04
N VAL A 107 -3.94 -5.04 -7.08
CA VAL A 107 -3.05 -4.77 -5.93
C VAL A 107 -2.97 -5.96 -4.97
N ILE A 108 -4.06 -6.68 -4.77
CA ILE A 108 -4.08 -7.88 -3.90
C ILE A 108 -3.17 -8.96 -4.47
N ASP A 109 -3.24 -9.22 -5.78
CA ASP A 109 -2.39 -10.21 -6.44
C ASP A 109 -0.90 -9.82 -6.42
N ALA A 110 -0.62 -8.52 -6.56
CA ALA A 110 0.74 -8.00 -6.68
C ALA A 110 1.41 -7.69 -5.34
N PHE A 111 0.67 -7.62 -4.24
CA PHE A 111 1.20 -7.11 -2.96
C PHE A 111 2.45 -7.85 -2.46
N HIS A 112 2.42 -9.18 -2.52
CA HIS A 112 3.52 -10.03 -2.07
C HIS A 112 4.58 -10.31 -3.14
N VAL A 113 4.56 -9.59 -4.26
CA VAL A 113 5.53 -9.76 -5.35
C VAL A 113 6.64 -8.71 -5.24
N VAL A 114 7.85 -9.17 -5.02
CA VAL A 114 9.07 -8.35 -4.95
C VAL A 114 10.07 -8.90 -5.97
N ASN A 115 10.63 -8.03 -6.81
CA ASN A 115 11.56 -8.42 -7.88
C ASN A 115 11.02 -9.58 -8.75
N GLN A 116 9.74 -9.48 -9.14
CA GLN A 116 9.02 -10.47 -9.97
C GLN A 116 8.86 -11.87 -9.33
N LYS A 117 9.11 -11.99 -8.04
CA LYS A 117 8.96 -13.25 -7.29
C LYS A 117 8.06 -13.05 -6.09
N ASN A 118 7.27 -14.06 -5.77
CA ASN A 118 6.55 -14.07 -4.51
C ASN A 118 7.54 -14.18 -3.35
N ILE A 119 7.36 -13.34 -2.33
CA ILE A 119 8.06 -13.54 -1.05
C ILE A 119 7.50 -14.78 -0.35
N SER A 120 8.32 -15.41 0.50
CA SER A 120 7.94 -16.64 1.21
C SER A 120 6.91 -16.41 2.33
N VAL A 121 6.77 -15.17 2.81
CA VAL A 121 5.84 -14.79 3.86
C VAL A 121 4.58 -14.19 3.25
N ARG A 122 3.42 -14.55 3.80
CA ARG A 122 2.14 -13.93 3.47
C ARG A 122 1.60 -13.19 4.68
N PHE A 123 1.18 -11.95 4.49
CA PHE A 123 0.52 -11.14 5.52
C PHE A 123 -0.99 -11.26 5.45
N PHE A 124 -1.52 -11.65 4.31
CA PHE A 124 -2.92 -12.03 4.10
C PHE A 124 -3.05 -13.09 3.00
N VAL A 125 -4.17 -13.77 3.00
CA VAL A 125 -4.62 -14.70 1.96
C VAL A 125 -5.74 -14.04 1.16
N ASP A 126 -5.72 -14.22 -0.16
CA ASP A 126 -6.77 -13.75 -1.06
C ASP A 126 -7.96 -14.71 -1.04
N ASP A 127 -9.03 -14.31 -0.38
CA ASP A 127 -10.31 -15.02 -0.29
C ASP A 127 -11.41 -14.37 -1.14
N ARG A 128 -11.06 -13.53 -2.12
CA ARG A 128 -12.03 -12.80 -2.95
C ARG A 128 -13.02 -13.71 -3.68
N ARG A 129 -12.57 -14.88 -4.13
CA ARG A 129 -13.40 -15.84 -4.88
C ARG A 129 -14.50 -16.43 -4.00
N ASP A 130 -14.13 -16.84 -2.81
CA ASP A 130 -15.02 -17.63 -1.93
C ASP A 130 -15.79 -16.75 -0.95
N LYS A 131 -15.15 -15.73 -0.39
CA LYS A 131 -15.68 -14.93 0.72
C LYS A 131 -15.80 -13.43 0.42
N LYS A 132 -15.38 -12.97 -0.78
CA LYS A 132 -15.32 -11.55 -1.16
C LYS A 132 -14.52 -10.69 -0.18
N GLY A 133 -13.34 -11.17 0.18
CA GLY A 133 -12.46 -10.47 1.12
C GLY A 133 -11.06 -11.03 1.13
N ILE A 134 -10.34 -10.71 2.18
CA ILE A 134 -9.01 -11.23 2.51
C ILE A 134 -9.01 -11.79 3.93
N THR A 135 -8.17 -12.79 4.19
CA THR A 135 -7.92 -13.29 5.54
C THR A 135 -6.53 -12.90 5.99
N ILE A 136 -6.43 -12.13 7.06
CA ILE A 136 -5.16 -11.75 7.69
C ILE A 136 -4.51 -13.00 8.28
N THR A 137 -3.21 -13.15 8.07
CA THR A 137 -2.43 -14.27 8.62
C THR A 137 -1.80 -13.90 9.96
N ASP A 138 -1.37 -14.93 10.71
CA ASP A 138 -0.60 -14.76 11.94
C ASP A 138 0.67 -13.90 11.74
N ASN A 139 1.23 -13.87 10.53
CA ASN A 139 2.41 -13.06 10.25
C ASN A 139 2.13 -11.56 10.36
N LEU A 140 0.94 -11.09 9.98
CA LEU A 140 0.59 -9.68 10.16
C LEU A 140 0.36 -9.35 11.65
N PHE A 141 -0.28 -10.24 12.40
CA PHE A 141 -0.45 -10.06 13.84
C PHE A 141 0.89 -10.09 14.59
N LYS A 142 1.80 -11.02 14.24
CA LYS A 142 3.16 -11.04 14.78
C LYS A 142 3.96 -9.78 14.41
N LEU A 143 3.78 -9.27 13.19
CA LEU A 143 4.38 -8.00 12.77
C LEU A 143 3.87 -6.84 13.62
N LYS A 144 2.56 -6.81 13.95
CA LYS A 144 1.93 -5.81 14.83
C LYS A 144 2.54 -5.81 16.24
N GLU A 145 2.91 -6.97 16.76
CA GLU A 145 3.52 -7.09 18.09
C GLU A 145 4.96 -6.55 18.17
N LEU A 146 5.60 -6.29 17.02
CA LEU A 146 6.95 -5.74 17.00
C LEU A 146 6.93 -4.28 17.42
N PHE A 147 7.91 -3.87 18.24
CA PHE A 147 8.08 -2.50 18.70
C PHE A 147 8.10 -1.46 17.57
N GLN A 148 8.59 -1.85 16.39
CA GLN A 148 8.71 -0.97 15.23
C GLN A 148 7.45 -0.89 14.35
N PHE A 149 6.36 -1.57 14.71
CA PHE A 149 5.14 -1.61 13.88
C PHE A 149 4.59 -0.22 13.56
N GLN A 150 4.56 0.67 14.53
CA GLN A 150 4.10 2.05 14.32
C GLN A 150 4.94 2.80 13.30
N ASN A 151 6.24 2.52 13.24
CA ASN A 151 7.14 3.13 12.27
C ASN A 151 6.85 2.66 10.84
N LEU A 152 6.35 1.43 10.64
CA LEU A 152 6.08 0.89 9.32
C LEU A 152 5.03 1.70 8.55
N SER A 153 4.02 2.23 9.23
CA SER A 153 3.03 3.11 8.61
C SER A 153 3.65 4.44 8.18
N GLN A 154 4.53 5.02 9.01
CA GLN A 154 5.25 6.26 8.70
C GLN A 154 6.26 6.06 7.56
N GLU A 155 6.99 4.95 7.56
CA GLU A 155 7.91 4.57 6.48
C GLU A 155 7.16 4.40 5.15
N THR A 156 5.98 3.78 5.19
CA THR A 156 5.10 3.62 4.02
C THR A 156 4.65 4.99 3.49
N GLU A 157 4.24 5.89 4.36
CA GLU A 157 3.83 7.25 4.00
C GLU A 157 4.99 8.04 3.38
N ALA A 158 6.16 7.99 3.99
CA ALA A 158 7.36 8.66 3.49
C ALA A 158 7.75 8.14 2.08
N ARG A 159 7.71 6.81 1.89
CA ARG A 159 7.99 6.20 0.59
C ARG A 159 6.94 6.57 -0.45
N TRP A 160 5.66 6.61 -0.08
CA TRP A 160 4.59 7.02 -0.96
C TRP A 160 4.82 8.45 -1.48
N LYS A 161 5.05 9.41 -0.58
CA LYS A 161 5.35 10.82 -0.96
C LYS A 161 6.57 10.93 -1.87
N LEU A 162 7.61 10.15 -1.61
CA LEU A 162 8.79 10.12 -2.46
C LEU A 162 8.46 9.64 -3.88
N VAL A 163 7.64 8.59 -4.00
CA VAL A 163 7.20 8.04 -5.30
C VAL A 163 6.29 9.02 -6.04
N GLU A 164 5.38 9.70 -5.34
CA GLU A 164 4.55 10.77 -5.89
C GLU A 164 5.40 11.92 -6.47
N THR A 165 6.42 12.32 -5.73
CA THR A 165 7.38 13.35 -6.17
C THR A 165 8.09 12.91 -7.45
N ALA A 166 8.54 11.65 -7.52
CA ALA A 166 9.15 11.11 -8.73
C ALA A 166 8.19 11.17 -9.94
N TRP A 167 6.96 10.75 -9.75
CA TRP A 167 5.96 10.80 -10.82
C TRP A 167 5.64 12.22 -11.26
N SER A 168 5.57 13.18 -10.34
CA SER A 168 5.34 14.60 -10.69
C SER A 168 6.48 15.18 -11.53
N LEU A 169 7.70 14.74 -11.29
CA LEU A 169 8.90 15.11 -12.04
C LEU A 169 9.13 14.26 -13.30
N ASN A 170 8.22 13.34 -13.61
CA ASN A 170 8.37 12.33 -14.68
C ASN A 170 9.65 11.48 -14.55
N MET A 171 10.08 11.25 -13.31
CA MET A 171 11.22 10.40 -12.98
C MET A 171 10.77 8.97 -12.67
N ASN A 172 11.67 8.01 -12.89
CA ASN A 172 11.44 6.64 -12.44
C ASN A 172 11.62 6.57 -10.91
N PRO A 173 10.61 6.18 -10.13
CA PRO A 173 10.72 6.07 -8.67
C PRO A 173 11.83 5.13 -8.18
N ALA A 174 12.25 4.17 -9.01
CA ALA A 174 13.35 3.27 -8.69
C ALA A 174 14.73 3.96 -8.63
N LEU A 175 14.84 5.16 -9.18
CA LEU A 175 16.06 5.96 -9.15
C LEU A 175 16.19 6.81 -7.89
N LEU A 176 15.13 6.89 -7.07
CA LEU A 176 15.14 7.67 -5.84
C LEU A 176 15.58 6.79 -4.68
N GLU A 177 16.73 7.11 -4.12
CA GLU A 177 17.26 6.53 -2.89
C GLU A 177 17.04 7.50 -1.73
N VAL A 178 16.71 6.95 -0.55
CA VAL A 178 16.72 7.73 0.69
C VAL A 178 18.17 7.83 1.15
N VAL A 179 18.79 8.99 0.97
CA VAL A 179 20.13 9.25 1.50
C VAL A 179 19.98 9.84 2.90
N HIS A 180 20.56 9.20 3.90
CA HIS A 180 20.71 9.78 5.23
C HIS A 180 21.78 10.90 5.15
N ASP A 181 21.33 12.14 5.24
CA ASP A 181 22.26 13.26 5.38
C ASP A 181 22.76 13.32 6.84
N ASN A 182 23.95 12.76 7.06
CA ASN A 182 24.62 12.81 8.36
C ASN A 182 25.05 14.25 8.78
N ASN A 183 24.83 15.26 7.95
CA ASN A 183 25.19 16.65 8.21
C ASN A 183 24.02 17.51 8.69
N ALA A 184 22.78 17.00 8.71
CA ALA A 184 21.60 17.75 9.15
C ALA A 184 21.47 17.91 10.68
N ASN A 185 22.40 17.34 11.47
CA ASN A 185 22.45 17.43 12.93
C ASN A 185 23.63 18.29 13.41
N ARG A 186 23.82 19.49 12.83
CA ARG A 186 24.69 20.53 13.40
C ARG A 186 23.94 21.83 13.62
#